data_314b46a6e212df931aee0b373769d396
#
_entry.id   314b46a6e212df931aee0b373769d396
#
_cell.length_a   1.000
_cell.length_b   1.000
_cell.length_c   1.000
_cell.angle_alpha   90.00
_cell.angle_beta   90.00
_cell.angle_gamma   90.00
#
_symmetry.space_group_name_H-M   'P 1'
#
loop_
_entity.id
_entity.type
_entity.pdbx_description
1 polymer ?
#
loop_
_entity_poly.entity_id
_entity_poly.type
_entity_poly.pdbx_seq_one_letter_code
_entity_poly.pdbx_strand_id
1 'polypeptide(L)'
;PAIAAPQPAPAGPDATATLAPGVTDPSGADEVMLAAKPVASFKGQANWDGGFIKIQAALMVIRTELKKANIKEAGRPLTIFLSSDDEKFTFEAMVPIDPATDPKTTFGGDVKLSQTPAGKAIRFGHKGAYDNIDETYEVLTAYLDAKGIEAKDAFIEEYLSENLPPSDENFELQIYVQPK
;
A
#
# COMPACT_ATOMS: atom_id res chain seq x y z
N PRO A 1 -18.74 42.68 17.89
CA PRO A 1 -18.72 41.54 16.97
C PRO A 1 -17.34 40.92 17.02
N ALA A 2 -17.27 39.65 17.51
CA ALA A 2 -16.03 38.90 17.56
C ALA A 2 -15.66 38.49 16.13
N ILE A 3 -14.48 38.91 15.67
CA ILE A 3 -13.90 38.46 14.42
C ILE A 3 -13.49 37.00 14.64
N ALA A 4 -14.18 36.07 13.95
CA ALA A 4 -13.79 34.68 13.96
C ALA A 4 -12.33 34.56 13.46
N ALA A 5 -11.49 33.86 14.23
CA ALA A 5 -10.14 33.55 13.81
C ALA A 5 -10.17 32.86 12.43
N PRO A 6 -9.27 33.17 11.50
CA PRO A 6 -9.24 32.52 10.20
C PRO A 6 -9.05 31.02 10.40
N GLN A 7 -9.98 30.24 9.84
CA GLN A 7 -9.89 28.80 9.85
C GLN A 7 -8.64 28.41 9.05
N PRO A 8 -7.77 27.54 9.57
CA PRO A 8 -6.60 27.12 8.81
C PRO A 8 -7.06 26.51 7.47
N ALA A 9 -6.36 26.89 6.42
CA ALA A 9 -6.62 26.31 5.08
C ALA A 9 -6.54 24.78 5.18
N PRO A 10 -7.38 24.04 4.46
CA PRO A 10 -7.31 22.57 4.49
C PRO A 10 -5.88 22.15 4.08
N ALA A 11 -5.29 21.29 4.90
CA ALA A 11 -3.98 20.73 4.60
C ALA A 11 -4.02 20.08 3.22
N GLY A 12 -3.01 20.32 2.41
CA GLY A 12 -2.86 19.67 1.11
C GLY A 12 -2.68 18.15 1.24
N PRO A 13 -2.57 17.42 0.13
CA PRO A 13 -2.36 15.97 0.16
C PRO A 13 -1.14 15.60 0.99
N ASP A 14 -1.28 14.60 1.85
CA ASP A 14 -0.21 14.09 2.71
C ASP A 14 0.34 12.77 2.15
N ALA A 15 1.53 12.82 1.58
CA ALA A 15 2.21 11.66 1.01
C ALA A 15 2.61 10.59 2.06
N THR A 16 2.52 10.91 3.35
CA THR A 16 2.81 9.97 4.44
C THR A 16 1.57 9.33 5.04
N ALA A 17 0.38 9.69 4.57
CA ALA A 17 -0.86 9.10 5.04
C ALA A 17 -0.91 7.59 4.78
N THR A 18 -1.45 6.84 5.74
CA THR A 18 -1.62 5.39 5.65
C THR A 18 -3.05 5.03 5.29
N LEU A 19 -3.26 3.78 4.83
CA LEU A 19 -4.59 3.28 4.44
C LEU A 19 -5.60 3.30 5.58
N ALA A 20 -5.13 3.12 6.81
CA ALA A 20 -5.92 3.29 8.02
C ALA A 20 -5.15 4.18 9.01
N PRO A 21 -5.82 4.92 9.90
CA PRO A 21 -5.13 5.78 10.86
C PRO A 21 -4.17 5.00 11.77
N GLY A 22 -3.03 5.61 12.07
CA GLY A 22 -2.01 5.02 12.92
C GLY A 22 -1.16 3.96 12.23
N VAL A 23 -0.33 3.31 13.01
CA VAL A 23 0.59 2.25 12.57
C VAL A 23 0.55 1.15 13.63
N THR A 24 0.46 -0.10 13.21
CA THR A 24 0.55 -1.24 14.12
C THR A 24 1.99 -1.49 14.50
N ASP A 25 2.24 -1.78 15.77
CA ASP A 25 3.57 -2.17 16.26
C ASP A 25 4.11 -3.38 15.50
N PRO A 26 5.42 -3.48 15.30
CA PRO A 26 6.03 -4.67 14.73
C PRO A 26 5.58 -5.92 15.50
N SER A 27 5.23 -6.97 14.79
CA SER A 27 4.65 -8.20 15.33
C SER A 27 3.28 -8.06 16.01
N GLY A 28 2.66 -6.87 15.93
CA GLY A 28 1.30 -6.64 16.41
C GLY A 28 0.26 -6.91 15.32
N ALA A 29 -1.00 -7.06 15.76
CA ALA A 29 -2.16 -7.18 14.87
C ALA A 29 -3.31 -6.36 15.43
N ASP A 30 -4.01 -5.61 14.58
CA ASP A 30 -5.20 -4.86 14.95
C ASP A 30 -6.26 -4.87 13.83
N GLU A 31 -7.52 -4.74 14.23
CA GLU A 31 -8.62 -4.59 13.27
C GLU A 31 -8.75 -3.13 12.86
N VAL A 32 -8.89 -2.89 11.55
CA VAL A 32 -9.06 -1.56 10.98
C VAL A 32 -10.17 -1.55 9.95
N MET A 33 -10.68 -0.37 9.64
CA MET A 33 -11.60 -0.14 8.54
C MET A 33 -10.90 0.64 7.45
N LEU A 34 -10.81 0.05 6.26
CA LEU A 34 -10.22 0.70 5.09
C LEU A 34 -11.29 1.54 4.38
N ALA A 35 -10.93 2.78 4.04
CA ALA A 35 -11.72 3.61 3.15
C ALA A 35 -11.06 3.63 1.77
N ALA A 36 -11.85 3.47 0.71
CA ALA A 36 -11.33 3.55 -0.65
C ALA A 36 -10.70 4.92 -0.92
N LYS A 37 -9.49 4.91 -1.44
CA LYS A 37 -8.74 6.12 -1.82
C LYS A 37 -8.42 6.08 -3.31
N PRO A 38 -8.46 7.22 -4.01
CA PRO A 38 -8.03 7.27 -5.40
C PRO A 38 -6.52 7.02 -5.50
N VAL A 39 -6.13 6.23 -6.46
CA VAL A 39 -4.74 5.87 -6.72
C VAL A 39 -4.42 5.90 -8.21
N ALA A 40 -3.14 6.04 -8.52
CA ALA A 40 -2.59 5.63 -9.80
C ALA A 40 -2.01 4.23 -9.63
N SER A 41 -2.30 3.32 -10.55
CA SER A 41 -1.94 1.92 -10.42
C SER A 41 -1.26 1.36 -11.66
N PHE A 42 -0.47 0.32 -11.45
CA PHE A 42 0.21 -0.43 -12.50
C PHE A 42 0.19 -1.92 -12.15
N LYS A 43 -0.30 -2.75 -13.05
CA LYS A 43 -0.29 -4.20 -12.90
C LYS A 43 0.98 -4.79 -13.47
N GLY A 44 1.60 -5.70 -12.73
CA GLY A 44 2.82 -6.36 -13.13
C GLY A 44 2.87 -7.82 -12.73
N GLN A 45 3.93 -8.48 -13.14
CA GLN A 45 4.23 -9.86 -12.82
C GLN A 45 5.71 -9.99 -12.48
N ALA A 46 6.03 -10.80 -11.48
CA ALA A 46 7.40 -11.05 -11.07
C ALA A 46 7.58 -12.47 -10.56
N ASN A 47 8.81 -12.95 -10.59
CA ASN A 47 9.19 -14.17 -9.89
C ASN A 47 9.36 -13.86 -8.40
N TRP A 48 9.20 -14.86 -7.55
CA TRP A 48 9.43 -14.71 -6.10
C TRP A 48 10.84 -14.26 -5.80
N ASP A 49 11.80 -14.75 -6.55
CA ASP A 49 13.19 -14.31 -6.46
C ASP A 49 13.35 -12.91 -7.09
N GLY A 50 13.68 -11.94 -6.25
CA GLY A 50 13.84 -10.55 -6.67
C GLY A 50 12.55 -9.80 -6.98
N GLY A 51 11.39 -10.32 -6.56
CA GLY A 51 10.08 -9.72 -6.87
C GLY A 51 9.90 -8.30 -6.32
N PHE A 52 10.47 -7.98 -5.17
CA PHE A 52 10.38 -6.64 -4.59
C PHE A 52 11.02 -5.56 -5.48
N ILE A 53 12.11 -5.87 -6.17
CA ILE A 53 12.73 -4.95 -7.13
C ILE A 53 11.78 -4.62 -8.27
N LYS A 54 11.00 -5.60 -8.74
CA LYS A 54 9.96 -5.38 -9.76
C LYS A 54 8.84 -4.48 -9.26
N ILE A 55 8.44 -4.64 -8.00
CA ILE A 55 7.45 -3.76 -7.36
C ILE A 55 7.99 -2.33 -7.27
N GLN A 56 9.22 -2.15 -6.84
CA GLN A 56 9.88 -0.84 -6.79
C GLN A 56 9.94 -0.18 -8.17
N ALA A 57 10.28 -0.95 -9.21
CA ALA A 57 10.30 -0.46 -10.59
C ALA A 57 8.90 -0.01 -11.05
N ALA A 58 7.86 -0.77 -10.71
CA ALA A 58 6.48 -0.40 -11.01
C ALA A 58 6.06 0.91 -10.33
N LEU A 59 6.43 1.09 -9.05
CA LEU A 59 6.18 2.34 -8.33
C LEU A 59 6.88 3.53 -8.97
N MET A 60 8.10 3.35 -9.49
CA MET A 60 8.80 4.41 -10.23
C MET A 60 8.10 4.79 -11.53
N VAL A 61 7.56 3.81 -12.27
CA VAL A 61 6.76 4.06 -13.48
C VAL A 61 5.55 4.93 -13.13
N ILE A 62 4.82 4.58 -12.07
CA ILE A 62 3.67 5.35 -11.60
C ILE A 62 4.08 6.78 -11.26
N ARG A 63 5.15 6.95 -10.49
CA ARG A 63 5.62 8.27 -10.04
C ARG A 63 6.08 9.15 -11.21
N THR A 64 6.66 8.56 -12.22
CA THR A 64 7.02 9.28 -13.45
C THR A 64 5.79 9.85 -14.13
N GLU A 65 4.72 9.07 -14.25
CA GLU A 65 3.46 9.53 -14.85
C GLU A 65 2.76 10.59 -13.98
N LEU A 66 2.81 10.47 -12.65
CA LEU A 66 2.27 11.49 -11.74
C LEU A 66 2.99 12.83 -11.89
N LYS A 67 4.31 12.81 -12.03
CA LYS A 67 5.09 14.05 -12.28
C LYS A 67 4.73 14.69 -13.60
N LYS A 68 4.59 13.91 -14.68
CA LYS A 68 4.15 14.42 -15.98
C LYS A 68 2.78 15.10 -15.92
N ALA A 69 1.88 14.53 -15.13
CA ALA A 69 0.51 15.05 -14.97
C ALA A 69 0.40 16.13 -13.89
N ASN A 70 1.49 16.45 -13.18
CA ASN A 70 1.51 17.38 -12.04
C ASN A 70 0.49 17.00 -10.94
N ILE A 71 0.39 15.72 -10.64
CA ILE A 71 -0.48 15.16 -9.61
C ILE A 71 0.35 14.84 -8.37
N LYS A 72 -0.11 15.28 -7.20
CA LYS A 72 0.56 15.05 -5.92
C LYS A 72 0.17 13.70 -5.33
N GLU A 73 1.15 13.04 -4.70
CA GLU A 73 0.91 11.85 -3.90
C GLU A 73 0.17 12.22 -2.62
N ALA A 74 -0.76 11.35 -2.20
CA ALA A 74 -1.62 11.54 -1.03
C ALA A 74 -1.61 10.36 -0.06
N GLY A 75 -0.55 9.56 -0.08
CA GLY A 75 -0.38 8.44 0.85
C GLY A 75 0.83 7.59 0.52
N ARG A 76 1.11 6.66 1.40
CA ARG A 76 2.19 5.68 1.23
C ARG A 76 1.91 4.77 0.04
N PRO A 77 2.94 4.37 -0.73
CA PRO A 77 2.77 3.41 -1.80
C PRO A 77 2.42 2.03 -1.24
N LEU A 78 1.69 1.26 -2.04
CA LEU A 78 1.24 -0.06 -1.65
C LEU A 78 1.23 -1.02 -2.83
N THR A 79 1.13 -2.31 -2.53
CA THR A 79 0.99 -3.37 -3.51
C THR A 79 -0.13 -4.30 -3.08
N ILE A 80 -0.98 -4.70 -4.03
CA ILE A 80 -1.95 -5.78 -3.85
C ILE A 80 -1.46 -6.99 -4.63
N PHE A 81 -1.36 -8.13 -3.96
CA PHE A 81 -1.01 -9.40 -4.59
C PHE A 81 -2.28 -10.04 -5.12
N LEU A 82 -2.37 -10.22 -6.44
CA LEU A 82 -3.59 -10.65 -7.12
C LEU A 82 -3.67 -12.16 -7.30
N SER A 83 -2.56 -12.79 -7.66
CA SER A 83 -2.46 -14.25 -7.82
C SER A 83 -1.02 -14.70 -7.69
N SER A 84 -0.82 -15.96 -7.33
CA SER A 84 0.52 -16.52 -7.20
C SER A 84 0.52 -18.03 -7.50
N ASP A 85 1.67 -18.51 -7.95
CA ASP A 85 2.01 -19.92 -8.03
C ASP A 85 3.40 -20.15 -7.42
N ASP A 86 3.98 -21.31 -7.58
CA ASP A 86 5.26 -21.67 -6.97
C ASP A 86 6.45 -20.84 -7.50
N GLU A 87 6.33 -20.27 -8.69
CA GLU A 87 7.43 -19.56 -9.36
C GLU A 87 7.23 -18.04 -9.39
N LYS A 88 5.98 -17.58 -9.55
CA LYS A 88 5.67 -16.19 -9.85
C LYS A 88 4.40 -15.71 -9.18
N PHE A 89 4.26 -14.40 -9.16
CA PHE A 89 3.04 -13.73 -8.71
C PHE A 89 2.68 -12.56 -9.62
N THR A 90 1.40 -12.22 -9.65
CA THR A 90 0.91 -11.00 -10.27
C THR A 90 0.55 -10.01 -9.18
N PHE A 91 0.78 -8.74 -9.45
CA PHE A 91 0.56 -7.69 -8.47
C PHE A 91 -0.01 -6.42 -9.11
N GLU A 92 -0.59 -5.58 -8.28
CA GLU A 92 -0.99 -4.22 -8.65
C GLU A 92 -0.31 -3.25 -7.69
N ALA A 93 0.66 -2.49 -8.20
CA ALA A 93 1.31 -1.42 -7.45
C ALA A 93 0.44 -0.18 -7.51
N MET A 94 0.35 0.55 -6.41
CA MET A 94 -0.51 1.73 -6.28
C MET A 94 0.20 2.86 -5.54
N VAL A 95 -0.05 4.08 -5.99
CA VAL A 95 0.34 5.29 -5.26
C VAL A 95 -0.92 6.13 -5.05
N PRO A 96 -1.34 6.36 -3.80
CA PRO A 96 -2.46 7.25 -3.51
C PRO A 96 -2.21 8.66 -4.04
N ILE A 97 -3.24 9.27 -4.60
CA ILE A 97 -3.16 10.56 -5.26
C ILE A 97 -4.15 11.55 -4.66
N ASP A 98 -3.92 12.84 -4.92
CA ASP A 98 -4.80 13.91 -4.49
C ASP A 98 -6.27 13.58 -4.85
N PRO A 99 -7.18 13.57 -3.87
CA PRO A 99 -8.60 13.30 -4.10
C PRO A 99 -9.27 14.30 -5.07
N ALA A 100 -8.68 15.48 -5.26
CA ALA A 100 -9.17 16.47 -6.21
C ALA A 100 -8.77 16.17 -7.67
N THR A 101 -8.03 15.08 -7.91
CA THR A 101 -7.64 14.68 -9.26
C THR A 101 -8.87 14.43 -10.13
N ASP A 102 -8.86 14.99 -11.35
CA ASP A 102 -9.94 14.78 -12.32
C ASP A 102 -10.08 13.27 -12.62
N PRO A 103 -11.27 12.68 -12.42
CA PRO A 103 -11.49 11.25 -12.69
C PRO A 103 -11.35 10.87 -14.17
N LYS A 104 -11.26 11.83 -15.06
CA LYS A 104 -11.01 11.63 -16.50
C LYS A 104 -9.53 11.63 -16.86
N THR A 105 -8.65 11.84 -15.88
CA THR A 105 -7.21 11.85 -16.11
C THR A 105 -6.75 10.51 -16.69
N THR A 106 -5.89 10.56 -17.69
CA THR A 106 -5.27 9.39 -18.31
C THR A 106 -3.74 9.50 -18.19
N PHE A 107 -3.08 8.37 -18.08
CA PHE A 107 -1.63 8.27 -17.99
C PHE A 107 -1.08 7.43 -19.15
N GLY A 108 0.21 7.58 -19.42
CA GLY A 108 0.93 6.68 -20.30
C GLY A 108 1.41 5.41 -19.60
N GLY A 109 2.06 4.50 -20.34
CA GLY A 109 2.78 3.37 -19.80
C GLY A 109 1.95 2.37 -19.00
N ASP A 110 0.70 2.13 -19.37
CA ASP A 110 -0.24 1.23 -18.69
C ASP A 110 -0.59 1.62 -17.26
N VAL A 111 -0.25 2.83 -16.83
CA VAL A 111 -0.69 3.40 -15.55
C VAL A 111 -2.15 3.84 -15.67
N LYS A 112 -2.96 3.48 -14.69
CA LYS A 112 -4.41 3.77 -14.69
C LYS A 112 -4.86 4.35 -13.36
N LEU A 113 -5.93 5.13 -13.42
CA LEU A 113 -6.67 5.52 -12.22
C LEU A 113 -7.40 4.30 -11.66
N SER A 114 -7.36 4.14 -10.35
CA SER A 114 -8.03 3.07 -9.62
C SER A 114 -8.35 3.54 -8.20
N GLN A 115 -8.79 2.63 -7.36
CA GLN A 115 -9.05 2.89 -5.95
C GLN A 115 -8.50 1.75 -5.10
N THR A 116 -8.11 2.07 -3.85
CA THR A 116 -7.73 1.07 -2.86
C THR A 116 -8.95 0.28 -2.41
N PRO A 117 -8.76 -0.96 -1.92
CA PRO A 117 -9.84 -1.74 -1.31
C PRO A 117 -10.45 -1.02 -0.11
N ALA A 118 -11.76 -1.18 0.07
CA ALA A 118 -12.49 -0.67 1.22
C ALA A 118 -13.02 -1.83 2.05
N GLY A 119 -13.32 -1.56 3.32
CA GLY A 119 -13.93 -2.53 4.22
C GLY A 119 -13.03 -2.95 5.36
N LYS A 120 -13.51 -3.92 6.14
CA LYS A 120 -12.79 -4.44 7.30
C LYS A 120 -11.48 -5.12 6.86
N ALA A 121 -10.42 -4.89 7.62
CA ALA A 121 -9.14 -5.56 7.44
C ALA A 121 -8.45 -5.81 8.78
N ILE A 122 -7.54 -6.77 8.80
CA ILE A 122 -6.62 -6.99 9.91
C ILE A 122 -5.27 -6.49 9.45
N ARG A 123 -4.67 -5.61 10.24
CA ARG A 123 -3.38 -4.99 9.94
C ARG A 123 -2.29 -5.61 10.78
N PHE A 124 -1.19 -5.98 10.14
CA PHE A 124 0.02 -6.52 10.77
C PHE A 124 1.20 -5.61 10.47
N GLY A 125 2.07 -5.42 11.46
CA GLY A 125 3.31 -4.67 11.29
C GLY A 125 4.47 -5.60 10.95
N HIS A 126 5.39 -5.12 10.10
CA HIS A 126 6.68 -5.74 9.83
C HIS A 126 7.78 -4.71 9.98
N LYS A 127 8.81 -5.04 10.74
CA LYS A 127 10.05 -4.29 10.84
C LYS A 127 11.22 -5.25 10.71
N GLY A 128 12.13 -4.94 9.80
CA GLY A 128 13.28 -5.77 9.44
C GLY A 128 13.42 -5.88 7.93
N ALA A 129 14.45 -6.55 7.48
CA ALA A 129 14.69 -6.71 6.06
C ALA A 129 13.46 -7.28 5.33
N TYR A 130 13.14 -6.71 4.17
CA TYR A 130 12.08 -7.25 3.33
C TYR A 130 12.37 -8.70 2.90
N ASP A 131 13.64 -9.05 2.75
CA ASP A 131 14.06 -10.42 2.42
C ASP A 131 13.57 -11.45 3.43
N ASN A 132 13.23 -11.03 4.66
CA ASN A 132 12.71 -11.89 5.73
C ASN A 132 11.18 -11.78 5.90
N ILE A 133 10.48 -11.23 4.92
CA ILE A 133 9.02 -11.01 4.99
C ILE A 133 8.24 -12.31 5.19
N ASP A 134 8.76 -13.44 4.75
CA ASP A 134 8.13 -14.75 4.91
C ASP A 134 7.86 -15.09 6.37
N GLU A 135 8.75 -14.72 7.28
CA GLU A 135 8.57 -14.93 8.72
C GLU A 135 7.33 -14.20 9.24
N THR A 136 7.09 -12.99 8.78
CA THR A 136 5.89 -12.22 9.14
C THR A 136 4.63 -12.85 8.55
N TYR A 137 4.69 -13.35 7.31
CA TYR A 137 3.56 -14.06 6.71
C TYR A 137 3.25 -15.38 7.42
N GLU A 138 4.23 -16.08 7.93
CA GLU A 138 4.01 -17.27 8.75
C GLU A 138 3.27 -16.93 10.05
N VAL A 139 3.68 -15.88 10.75
CA VAL A 139 3.01 -15.40 11.96
C VAL A 139 1.57 -14.94 11.65
N LEU A 140 1.39 -14.21 10.56
CA LEU A 140 0.09 -13.74 10.08
C LEU A 140 -0.84 -14.92 9.80
N THR A 141 -0.37 -15.91 9.07
CA THR A 141 -1.16 -17.10 8.74
C THR A 141 -1.56 -17.86 9.99
N ALA A 142 -0.63 -18.06 10.93
CA ALA A 142 -0.91 -18.70 12.21
C ALA A 142 -1.96 -17.94 13.03
N TYR A 143 -1.92 -16.61 13.03
CA TYR A 143 -2.92 -15.76 13.68
C TYR A 143 -4.32 -15.97 13.07
N LEU A 144 -4.43 -15.93 11.74
CA LEU A 144 -5.69 -16.14 11.03
C LEU A 144 -6.27 -17.54 11.32
N ASP A 145 -5.44 -18.57 11.29
CA ASP A 145 -5.83 -19.95 11.57
C ASP A 145 -6.33 -20.10 13.02
N ALA A 146 -5.62 -19.52 13.98
CA ALA A 146 -5.98 -19.57 15.40
C ALA A 146 -7.33 -18.85 15.68
N LYS A 147 -7.66 -17.82 14.90
CA LYS A 147 -8.91 -17.07 14.99
C LYS A 147 -10.03 -17.63 14.11
N GLY A 148 -9.75 -18.64 13.31
CA GLY A 148 -10.71 -19.19 12.36
C GLY A 148 -11.14 -18.21 11.26
N ILE A 149 -10.25 -17.30 10.87
CA ILE A 149 -10.52 -16.26 9.87
C ILE A 149 -10.08 -16.75 8.50
N GLU A 150 -11.03 -16.83 7.57
CA GLU A 150 -10.71 -17.02 6.15
C GLU A 150 -10.44 -15.68 5.50
N ALA A 151 -9.29 -15.56 4.87
CA ALA A 151 -8.84 -14.34 4.21
C ALA A 151 -9.09 -14.39 2.71
N LYS A 152 -9.31 -13.21 2.12
CA LYS A 152 -9.25 -13.03 0.66
C LYS A 152 -7.81 -13.25 0.18
N ASP A 153 -7.64 -13.81 -1.01
CA ASP A 153 -6.32 -14.05 -1.61
C ASP A 153 -5.72 -12.78 -2.24
N ALA A 154 -5.90 -11.66 -1.59
CA ALA A 154 -5.46 -10.35 -2.05
C ALA A 154 -4.82 -9.59 -0.89
N PHE A 155 -3.63 -10.04 -0.46
CA PHE A 155 -2.88 -9.36 0.59
C PHE A 155 -2.40 -8.00 0.11
N ILE A 156 -2.40 -7.02 1.02
CA ILE A 156 -1.99 -5.65 0.74
C ILE A 156 -0.74 -5.36 1.56
N GLU A 157 0.32 -4.91 0.91
CA GLU A 157 1.52 -4.39 1.57
C GLU A 157 1.59 -2.88 1.37
N GLU A 158 1.69 -2.14 2.45
CA GLU A 158 1.86 -0.68 2.45
C GLU A 158 3.24 -0.34 3.00
N TYR A 159 4.04 0.38 2.21
CA TYR A 159 5.44 0.61 2.52
C TYR A 159 5.62 1.92 3.31
N LEU A 160 6.08 1.79 4.57
CA LEU A 160 6.39 2.93 5.43
C LEU A 160 7.81 3.44 5.20
N SER A 161 8.71 2.55 4.80
CA SER A 161 10.09 2.88 4.44
C SER A 161 10.23 2.96 2.93
N GLU A 162 10.89 4.00 2.47
CA GLU A 162 11.20 4.19 1.05
C GLU A 162 12.71 4.37 0.89
N ASN A 163 13.21 4.04 -0.30
CA ASN A 163 14.63 4.18 -0.65
C ASN A 163 15.58 3.30 0.17
N LEU A 164 15.06 2.26 0.83
CA LEU A 164 15.88 1.25 1.49
C LEU A 164 15.99 -0.01 0.61
N PRO A 165 17.16 -0.66 0.58
CA PRO A 165 17.29 -1.94 -0.09
C PRO A 165 16.51 -3.03 0.68
N PRO A 166 16.11 -4.13 0.01
CA PRO A 166 15.37 -5.23 0.64
C PRO A 166 16.09 -5.90 1.81
N SER A 167 17.40 -5.75 1.89
CA SER A 167 18.25 -6.31 2.97
C SER A 167 18.38 -5.41 4.20
N ASP A 168 17.83 -4.19 4.17
CA ASP A 168 17.97 -3.25 5.28
C ASP A 168 17.06 -3.62 6.44
N GLU A 169 17.65 -3.79 7.62
CA GLU A 169 16.92 -4.17 8.85
C GLU A 169 16.01 -3.05 9.40
N ASN A 170 16.13 -1.85 8.90
CA ASN A 170 15.25 -0.72 9.27
C ASN A 170 14.01 -0.62 8.39
N PHE A 171 13.82 -1.54 7.46
CA PHE A 171 12.66 -1.55 6.59
C PHE A 171 11.38 -1.78 7.40
N GLU A 172 10.36 -0.97 7.15
CA GLU A 172 9.06 -1.08 7.80
C GLU A 172 7.93 -1.08 6.76
N LEU A 173 6.97 -1.96 6.96
CA LEU A 173 5.74 -2.02 6.17
C LEU A 173 4.57 -2.51 7.01
N GLN A 174 3.37 -2.27 6.51
CA GLN A 174 2.12 -2.80 7.07
C GLN A 174 1.51 -3.79 6.08
N ILE A 175 0.96 -4.88 6.59
CA ILE A 175 0.24 -5.86 5.79
C ILE A 175 -1.23 -5.82 6.19
N TYR A 176 -2.12 -5.69 5.22
CA TYR A 176 -3.56 -5.71 5.45
C TYR A 176 -4.16 -6.96 4.84
N VAL A 177 -4.97 -7.65 5.62
CA VAL A 177 -5.68 -8.86 5.21
C VAL A 177 -7.17 -8.64 5.38
N GLN A 178 -7.93 -8.80 4.31
CA GLN A 178 -9.38 -8.66 4.35
C GLN A 178 -10.02 -10.03 4.56
N PRO A 179 -10.90 -10.20 5.57
CA PRO A 179 -11.71 -11.41 5.71
C PRO A 179 -12.64 -11.61 4.50
N LYS A 180 -12.92 -12.86 4.18
CA LYS A 180 -13.96 -13.21 3.19
C LYS A 180 -15.36 -12.87 3.68
#